data_9fee481ac9289394644a1678ac9f7357
#
_entry.id   9fee481ac9289394644a1678ac9f7357
#
_cell.length_a   1.000
_cell.length_b   1.000
_cell.length_c   1.000
_cell.angle_alpha   90.00
_cell.angle_beta   90.00
_cell.angle_gamma   90.00
#
_symmetry.space_group_name_H-M   'P 1'
#
loop_
_entity.id
_entity.type
_entity.pdbx_description
1 polymer ?
#
loop_
_entity_poly.entity_id
_entity_poly.type
_entity_poly.pdbx_seq_one_letter_code
_entity_poly.pdbx_strand_id
1 'polypeptide(L)'
;VVGDEAELESVVRTVQEEVSSVKFRYDTLGVVVKADTLGTLEALVGYLKKMNVPVRLADIGAVVRRDVVEASMVKEKDPARAAILAFNVRVYPEAKEEAARLGIPVFQERVIYRLVEEYLKWSEQLREAERAELFKKMPQPVVIQILPGYVFRRRDPIIVGVRVIAGKLRSGTRLVTREGREIGEVMQVRHHDKVLDYAG
;
A
#
# COMPACT_ATOMS: atom_id res chain seq x y z
N VAL A 1 31.10 -37.59 35.00
CA VAL A 1 31.84 -37.16 33.80
C VAL A 1 31.45 -35.73 33.60
N VAL A 2 32.29 -34.81 34.06
CA VAL A 2 32.13 -33.38 33.86
C VAL A 2 32.60 -33.10 32.44
N GLY A 3 31.67 -32.86 31.52
CA GLY A 3 32.02 -32.35 30.20
C GLY A 3 32.63 -30.96 30.37
N ASP A 4 33.69 -30.70 29.65
CA ASP A 4 34.50 -29.48 29.69
C ASP A 4 33.60 -28.26 29.46
N GLU A 5 33.65 -27.27 30.35
CA GLU A 5 32.88 -26.03 30.21
C GLU A 5 33.10 -25.38 28.82
N ALA A 6 34.28 -25.54 28.25
CA ALA A 6 34.63 -25.11 26.90
C ALA A 6 33.86 -25.83 25.80
N GLU A 7 33.54 -27.13 25.97
CA GLU A 7 32.67 -27.85 25.02
C GLU A 7 31.22 -27.39 25.12
N LEU A 8 30.70 -27.12 26.31
CA LEU A 8 29.37 -26.57 26.52
C LEU A 8 29.24 -25.16 25.93
N GLU A 9 30.21 -24.27 26.13
CA GLU A 9 30.21 -22.94 25.51
C GLU A 9 30.32 -23.02 24.00
N SER A 10 31.11 -23.95 23.43
CA SER A 10 31.19 -24.13 21.98
C SER A 10 29.89 -24.65 21.39
N VAL A 11 29.23 -25.60 22.05
CA VAL A 11 27.92 -26.13 21.62
C VAL A 11 26.83 -25.07 21.74
N VAL A 12 26.77 -24.30 22.82
CA VAL A 12 25.83 -23.18 23.00
C VAL A 12 26.06 -22.13 21.93
N ARG A 13 27.31 -21.78 21.61
CA ARG A 13 27.66 -20.83 20.58
C ARG A 13 27.30 -21.32 19.19
N THR A 14 27.55 -22.60 18.86
CA THR A 14 27.16 -23.21 17.59
C THR A 14 25.65 -23.28 17.45
N VAL A 15 24.91 -23.66 18.50
CA VAL A 15 23.44 -23.64 18.50
C VAL A 15 22.88 -22.19 18.39
N GLN A 16 23.51 -21.22 19.07
CA GLN A 16 23.14 -19.83 18.93
C GLN A 16 23.45 -19.28 17.53
N GLU A 17 24.53 -19.66 16.90
CA GLU A 17 24.88 -19.32 15.52
C GLU A 17 23.94 -20.00 14.52
N GLU A 18 23.58 -21.26 14.71
CA GLU A 18 22.59 -21.98 13.88
C GLU A 18 21.19 -21.42 14.04
N VAL A 19 20.74 -21.06 15.25
CA VAL A 19 19.46 -20.42 15.50
C VAL A 19 19.42 -18.98 14.97
N SER A 20 20.54 -18.25 15.03
CA SER A 20 20.64 -16.90 14.48
C SER A 20 20.75 -16.86 12.95
N SER A 21 21.08 -17.99 12.30
CA SER A 21 21.20 -18.08 10.85
C SER A 21 19.89 -18.40 10.12
N VAL A 22 18.80 -18.69 10.83
CA VAL A 22 17.48 -18.98 10.22
C VAL A 22 16.75 -17.68 9.89
N LYS A 23 17.40 -16.77 9.16
CA LYS A 23 16.76 -15.61 8.54
C LYS A 23 16.48 -15.92 7.09
N PHE A 24 15.21 -16.17 6.80
CA PHE A 24 14.79 -16.35 5.42
C PHE A 24 14.45 -14.98 4.82
N ARG A 25 15.22 -14.56 3.84
CA ARG A 25 14.86 -13.44 2.95
C ARG A 25 14.28 -14.02 1.68
N TYR A 26 13.00 -13.72 1.40
CA TYR A 26 12.31 -14.29 0.26
C TYR A 26 12.05 -13.27 -0.86
N ASP A 27 11.44 -12.13 -0.52
CA ASP A 27 10.99 -11.15 -1.49
C ASP A 27 11.52 -9.75 -1.18
N THR A 28 11.72 -8.97 -2.24
CA THR A 28 12.13 -7.56 -2.08
C THR A 28 11.01 -6.73 -1.46
N LEU A 29 9.75 -7.05 -1.80
CA LEU A 29 8.55 -6.39 -1.33
C LEU A 29 7.66 -7.42 -0.63
N GLY A 30 7.58 -7.36 0.69
CA GLY A 30 6.77 -8.30 1.47
C GLY A 30 6.71 -7.93 2.94
N VAL A 31 5.90 -8.65 3.69
CA VAL A 31 5.74 -8.46 5.13
C VAL A 31 6.95 -9.01 5.91
N VAL A 32 7.18 -8.46 7.10
CA VAL A 32 8.12 -9.02 8.07
C VAL A 32 7.35 -9.96 9.00
N VAL A 33 7.87 -11.17 9.19
CA VAL A 33 7.22 -12.23 9.99
C VAL A 33 8.10 -12.58 11.16
N LYS A 34 7.55 -12.62 12.36
CA LYS A 34 8.23 -13.05 13.58
C LYS A 34 7.39 -14.12 14.28
N ALA A 35 8.01 -15.21 14.70
CA ALA A 35 7.36 -16.31 15.40
C ALA A 35 8.20 -16.80 16.59
N ASP A 36 7.58 -17.55 17.48
CA ASP A 36 8.21 -18.12 18.68
C ASP A 36 9.11 -19.31 18.38
N THR A 37 8.78 -20.10 17.34
CA THR A 37 9.52 -21.31 16.96
C THR A 37 9.66 -21.41 15.45
N LEU A 38 10.62 -22.23 15.00
CA LEU A 38 10.85 -22.51 13.58
C LEU A 38 9.63 -23.16 12.93
N GLY A 39 9.01 -24.14 13.58
CA GLY A 39 7.84 -24.83 13.03
C GLY A 39 6.64 -23.91 12.82
N THR A 40 6.39 -22.99 13.77
CA THR A 40 5.32 -21.99 13.63
C THR A 40 5.66 -20.95 12.57
N LEU A 41 6.94 -20.57 12.44
CA LEU A 41 7.41 -19.66 11.40
C LEU A 41 7.18 -20.27 10.00
N GLU A 42 7.58 -21.53 9.80
CA GLU A 42 7.39 -22.23 8.53
C GLU A 42 5.90 -22.39 8.19
N ALA A 43 5.07 -22.76 9.17
CA ALA A 43 3.63 -22.87 8.99
C ALA A 43 3.00 -21.53 8.59
N LEU A 44 3.39 -20.43 9.25
CA LEU A 44 2.89 -19.10 8.97
C LEU A 44 3.34 -18.61 7.58
N VAL A 45 4.61 -18.78 7.23
CA VAL A 45 5.15 -18.46 5.90
C VAL A 45 4.48 -19.29 4.81
N GLY A 46 4.25 -20.59 5.05
CA GLY A 46 3.53 -21.48 4.13
C GLY A 46 2.08 -21.05 3.91
N TYR A 47 1.42 -20.57 4.97
CA TYR A 47 0.05 -20.05 4.88
C TYR A 47 0.00 -18.71 4.13
N LEU A 48 0.92 -17.78 4.41
CA LEU A 48 1.04 -16.51 3.69
C LEU A 48 1.28 -16.72 2.19
N LYS A 49 2.12 -17.68 1.82
CA LYS A 49 2.34 -18.06 0.40
C LYS A 49 1.06 -18.54 -0.28
N LYS A 50 0.25 -19.37 0.39
CA LYS A 50 -1.06 -19.81 -0.14
C LYS A 50 -2.03 -18.65 -0.36
N MET A 51 -1.93 -17.61 0.47
CA MET A 51 -2.73 -16.39 0.36
C MET A 51 -2.12 -15.32 -0.57
N ASN A 52 -1.05 -15.67 -1.32
CA ASN A 52 -0.30 -14.76 -2.19
C ASN A 52 0.25 -13.50 -1.48
N VAL A 53 0.59 -13.64 -0.19
CA VAL A 53 1.24 -12.60 0.58
C VAL A 53 2.75 -12.86 0.55
N PRO A 54 3.53 -11.99 -0.11
CA PRO A 54 4.98 -12.14 -0.14
C PRO A 54 5.59 -11.82 1.22
N VAL A 55 6.63 -12.54 1.57
CA VAL A 55 7.38 -12.40 2.82
C VAL A 55 8.76 -11.85 2.52
N ARG A 56 9.10 -10.69 3.08
CA ARG A 56 10.43 -10.08 2.95
C ARG A 56 11.45 -10.69 3.90
N LEU A 57 11.06 -10.83 5.15
CA LEU A 57 11.90 -11.35 6.22
C LEU A 57 11.06 -12.24 7.13
N ALA A 58 11.54 -13.42 7.42
CA ALA A 58 10.99 -14.31 8.43
C ALA A 58 12.10 -14.66 9.43
N ASP A 59 11.83 -14.47 10.72
CA ASP A 59 12.81 -14.66 11.78
C ASP A 59 12.15 -15.12 13.09
N ILE A 60 12.89 -15.75 13.97
CA ILE A 60 12.43 -16.24 15.27
C ILE A 60 12.71 -15.19 16.33
N GLY A 61 11.83 -15.11 17.34
CA GLY A 61 11.99 -14.28 18.52
C GLY A 61 11.18 -12.97 18.49
N ALA A 62 11.44 -12.13 19.50
CA ALA A 62 10.68 -10.89 19.69
C ALA A 62 10.89 -9.88 18.55
N VAL A 63 9.89 -9.02 18.36
CA VAL A 63 10.00 -7.91 17.42
C VAL A 63 10.88 -6.82 18.03
N VAL A 64 11.93 -6.45 17.30
CA VAL A 64 12.89 -5.41 17.67
C VAL A 64 12.85 -4.23 16.68
N ARG A 65 13.47 -3.12 17.03
CA ARG A 65 13.54 -1.90 16.20
C ARG A 65 14.02 -2.18 14.76
N ARG A 66 14.99 -3.09 14.60
CA ARG A 66 15.52 -3.49 13.28
C ARG A 66 14.44 -4.06 12.36
N ASP A 67 13.51 -4.84 12.90
CA ASP A 67 12.42 -5.46 12.11
C ASP A 67 11.48 -4.37 11.58
N VAL A 68 11.26 -3.33 12.36
CA VAL A 68 10.45 -2.15 11.95
C VAL A 68 11.13 -1.38 10.81
N VAL A 69 12.45 -1.19 10.90
CA VAL A 69 13.23 -0.54 9.83
C VAL A 69 13.16 -1.38 8.54
N GLU A 70 13.29 -2.71 8.63
CA GLU A 70 13.15 -3.59 7.46
C GLU A 70 11.74 -3.50 6.83
N ALA A 71 10.67 -3.44 7.63
CA ALA A 71 9.32 -3.24 7.14
C ALA A 71 9.14 -1.86 6.49
N SER A 72 9.78 -0.83 7.04
CA SER A 72 9.67 0.55 6.52
C SER A 72 10.24 0.72 5.11
N MET A 73 11.25 -0.08 4.74
CA MET A 73 11.84 -0.05 3.39
C MET A 73 10.84 -0.45 2.29
N VAL A 74 9.78 -1.15 2.66
CA VAL A 74 8.72 -1.58 1.73
C VAL A 74 7.69 -0.47 1.52
N LYS A 75 7.52 0.42 2.52
CA LYS A 75 6.42 1.39 2.58
C LYS A 75 6.34 2.33 1.38
N GLU A 76 7.48 2.79 0.87
CA GLU A 76 7.51 3.69 -0.29
C GLU A 76 7.00 3.05 -1.58
N LYS A 77 7.19 1.73 -1.73
CA LYS A 77 6.84 1.00 -2.95
C LYS A 77 5.48 0.31 -2.86
N ASP A 78 5.18 -0.27 -1.71
CA ASP A 78 3.90 -0.97 -1.45
C ASP A 78 3.51 -0.80 0.03
N PRO A 79 2.78 0.28 0.36
CA PRO A 79 2.35 0.55 1.74
C PRO A 79 1.53 -0.59 2.37
N ALA A 80 0.75 -1.32 1.54
CA ALA A 80 -0.08 -2.42 2.01
C ALA A 80 0.71 -3.67 2.43
N ARG A 81 2.01 -3.73 2.08
CA ARG A 81 2.92 -4.80 2.48
C ARG A 81 3.90 -4.38 3.57
N ALA A 82 3.93 -3.11 3.93
CA ALA A 82 4.78 -2.59 4.98
C ALA A 82 4.19 -2.87 6.36
N ALA A 83 4.20 -4.13 6.77
CA ALA A 83 3.60 -4.61 8.01
C ALA A 83 4.48 -5.66 8.69
N ILE A 84 4.32 -5.81 10.01
CA ILE A 84 4.96 -6.84 10.81
C ILE A 84 3.90 -7.79 11.36
N LEU A 85 4.08 -9.08 11.13
CA LEU A 85 3.24 -10.16 11.64
C LEU A 85 3.97 -10.88 12.78
N ALA A 86 3.54 -10.67 14.00
CA ALA A 86 4.14 -11.17 15.23
C ALA A 86 3.28 -12.28 15.82
N PHE A 87 3.68 -13.54 15.60
CA PHE A 87 2.97 -14.72 16.11
C PHE A 87 3.54 -15.17 17.44
N ASN A 88 2.75 -15.08 18.51
CA ASN A 88 3.09 -15.53 19.86
C ASN A 88 4.45 -15.01 20.40
N VAL A 89 4.88 -13.83 19.95
CA VAL A 89 6.12 -13.19 20.37
C VAL A 89 5.86 -11.83 20.99
N ARG A 90 6.81 -11.34 21.79
CA ARG A 90 6.74 -10.00 22.37
C ARG A 90 7.18 -8.94 21.35
N VAL A 91 6.60 -7.78 21.46
CA VAL A 91 7.05 -6.57 20.74
C VAL A 91 7.69 -5.65 21.78
N TYR A 92 8.98 -5.36 21.62
CA TYR A 92 9.69 -4.49 22.55
C TYR A 92 9.19 -3.04 22.50
N PRO A 93 9.25 -2.28 23.60
CA PRO A 93 8.80 -0.89 23.65
C PRO A 93 9.43 -0.02 22.56
N GLU A 94 10.73 -0.14 22.34
CA GLU A 94 11.48 0.62 21.33
C GLU A 94 10.98 0.29 19.90
N ALA A 95 10.57 -0.95 19.66
CA ALA A 95 10.00 -1.35 18.38
C ALA A 95 8.60 -0.76 18.20
N LYS A 96 7.78 -0.69 19.25
CA LYS A 96 6.45 -0.07 19.20
C LYS A 96 6.54 1.44 18.92
N GLU A 97 7.44 2.13 19.60
CA GLU A 97 7.69 3.57 19.39
C GLU A 97 8.15 3.84 17.96
N GLU A 98 9.11 3.05 17.48
CA GLU A 98 9.61 3.18 16.11
C GLU A 98 8.54 2.86 15.06
N ALA A 99 7.72 1.82 15.30
CA ALA A 99 6.60 1.45 14.43
C ALA A 99 5.57 2.58 14.35
N ALA A 100 5.22 3.20 15.48
CA ALA A 100 4.33 4.36 15.53
C ALA A 100 4.94 5.56 14.77
N ARG A 101 6.24 5.83 14.95
CA ARG A 101 6.95 6.92 14.28
C ARG A 101 6.98 6.76 12.76
N LEU A 102 7.23 5.55 12.29
CA LEU A 102 7.31 5.23 10.86
C LEU A 102 5.94 4.87 10.24
N GLY A 103 4.89 4.76 11.08
CA GLY A 103 3.56 4.36 10.64
C GLY A 103 3.55 2.95 10.06
N ILE A 104 4.22 2.01 10.71
CA ILE A 104 4.25 0.58 10.36
C ILE A 104 3.32 -0.19 11.30
N PRO A 105 2.25 -0.82 10.80
CA PRO A 105 1.38 -1.64 11.63
C PRO A 105 2.09 -2.91 12.10
N VAL A 106 1.85 -3.26 13.37
CA VAL A 106 2.33 -4.49 13.98
C VAL A 106 1.12 -5.29 14.43
N PHE A 107 0.87 -6.40 13.75
CA PHE A 107 -0.18 -7.35 14.11
C PHE A 107 0.41 -8.39 15.04
N GLN A 108 -0.19 -8.57 16.21
CA GLN A 108 0.29 -9.49 17.24
C GLN A 108 -0.85 -10.40 17.68
N GLU A 109 -0.75 -11.69 17.36
CA GLU A 109 -1.78 -12.69 17.65
C GLU A 109 -1.17 -14.04 18.05
N ARG A 110 -1.99 -14.88 18.69
CA ARG A 110 -1.65 -16.25 19.07
C ARG A 110 -2.30 -17.31 18.18
N VAL A 111 -3.12 -16.89 17.25
CA VAL A 111 -3.82 -17.74 16.29
C VAL A 111 -3.41 -17.33 14.89
N ILE A 112 -2.77 -18.23 14.14
CA ILE A 112 -2.22 -17.94 12.80
C ILE A 112 -3.29 -17.38 11.86
N TYR A 113 -4.46 -17.99 11.82
CA TYR A 113 -5.55 -17.57 10.93
C TYR A 113 -6.02 -16.13 11.23
N ARG A 114 -6.17 -15.78 12.50
CA ARG A 114 -6.56 -14.43 12.93
C ARG A 114 -5.51 -13.40 12.55
N LEU A 115 -4.23 -13.72 12.79
CA LEU A 115 -3.13 -12.85 12.44
C LEU A 115 -3.14 -12.48 10.96
N VAL A 116 -3.33 -13.47 10.11
CA VAL A 116 -3.35 -13.27 8.66
C VAL A 116 -4.63 -12.57 8.20
N GLU A 117 -5.78 -12.92 8.77
CA GLU A 117 -7.07 -12.26 8.46
C GLU A 117 -7.05 -10.76 8.82
N GLU A 118 -6.53 -10.38 9.98
CA GLU A 118 -6.40 -8.98 10.40
C GLU A 118 -5.49 -8.21 9.44
N TYR A 119 -4.35 -8.78 9.08
CA TYR A 119 -3.46 -8.19 8.09
C TYR A 119 -4.13 -8.02 6.72
N LEU A 120 -4.78 -9.07 6.21
CA LEU A 120 -5.45 -9.02 4.90
C LEU A 120 -6.55 -7.96 4.88
N LYS A 121 -7.39 -7.90 5.91
CA LYS A 121 -8.44 -6.88 6.05
C LYS A 121 -7.85 -5.47 6.05
N TRP A 122 -6.79 -5.24 6.81
CA TRP A 122 -6.11 -3.95 6.84
C TRP A 122 -5.52 -3.59 5.46
N SER A 123 -4.82 -4.53 4.82
CA SER A 123 -4.17 -4.31 3.52
C SER A 123 -5.19 -4.00 2.42
N GLU A 124 -6.36 -4.65 2.45
CA GLU A 124 -7.45 -4.41 1.51
C GLU A 124 -8.08 -3.02 1.72
N GLN A 125 -8.36 -2.63 2.96
CA GLN A 125 -8.86 -1.30 3.29
C GLN A 125 -7.91 -0.19 2.84
N LEU A 126 -6.59 -0.39 3.02
CA LEU A 126 -5.60 0.57 2.57
C LEU A 126 -5.59 0.71 1.04
N ARG A 127 -5.63 -0.40 0.31
CA ARG A 127 -5.68 -0.40 -1.15
C ARG A 127 -6.97 0.22 -1.69
N GLU A 128 -8.10 -0.01 -1.03
CA GLU A 128 -9.36 0.63 -1.39
C GLU A 128 -9.31 2.15 -1.18
N ALA A 129 -8.74 2.60 -0.05
CA ALA A 129 -8.55 4.02 0.22
C ALA A 129 -7.63 4.69 -0.83
N GLU A 130 -6.51 4.05 -1.17
CA GLU A 130 -5.61 4.54 -2.23
C GLU A 130 -6.30 4.61 -3.59
N ARG A 131 -7.08 3.58 -3.97
CA ARG A 131 -7.87 3.58 -5.19
C ARG A 131 -8.90 4.72 -5.20
N ALA A 132 -9.61 4.91 -4.10
CA ALA A 132 -10.60 5.98 -3.98
C ALA A 132 -9.95 7.37 -4.14
N GLU A 133 -8.77 7.58 -3.57
CA GLU A 133 -8.01 8.83 -3.74
C GLU A 133 -7.51 9.03 -5.18
N LEU A 134 -7.06 7.96 -5.83
CA LEU A 134 -6.68 8.01 -7.25
C LEU A 134 -7.88 8.32 -8.13
N PHE A 135 -9.05 7.72 -7.86
CA PHE A 135 -10.29 8.01 -8.59
C PHE A 135 -10.74 9.47 -8.44
N LYS A 136 -10.58 10.06 -7.25
CA LYS A 136 -10.88 11.48 -7.04
C LYS A 136 -9.96 12.40 -7.83
N LYS A 137 -8.69 12.01 -8.00
CA LYS A 137 -7.68 12.77 -8.76
C LYS A 137 -7.75 12.55 -10.25
N MET A 138 -8.33 11.43 -10.72
CA MET A 138 -8.52 11.19 -12.15
C MET A 138 -9.55 12.17 -12.71
N PRO A 139 -9.28 12.80 -13.86
CA PRO A 139 -10.29 13.57 -14.57
C PRO A 139 -11.46 12.64 -14.91
N GLN A 140 -12.61 12.90 -14.28
CA GLN A 140 -13.79 12.08 -14.53
C GLN A 140 -14.24 12.31 -15.98
N PRO A 141 -14.59 11.25 -16.72
CA PRO A 141 -15.08 11.40 -18.07
C PRO A 141 -16.34 12.28 -18.06
N VAL A 142 -16.37 13.25 -18.94
CA VAL A 142 -17.50 14.15 -19.14
C VAL A 142 -18.00 14.01 -20.55
N VAL A 143 -19.32 13.95 -20.71
CA VAL A 143 -19.98 14.00 -22.01
C VAL A 143 -20.65 15.35 -22.15
N ILE A 144 -20.21 16.09 -23.15
CA ILE A 144 -20.78 17.40 -23.48
C ILE A 144 -21.37 17.39 -24.89
N GLN A 145 -22.39 18.18 -25.08
CA GLN A 145 -22.98 18.50 -26.37
C GLN A 145 -22.78 19.97 -26.69
N ILE A 146 -22.16 20.27 -27.81
CA ILE A 146 -22.06 21.63 -28.31
C ILE A 146 -23.47 22.04 -28.81
N LEU A 147 -23.95 23.17 -28.35
CA LEU A 147 -25.28 23.68 -28.74
C LEU A 147 -25.21 24.36 -30.09
N PRO A 148 -25.99 23.91 -31.10
CA PRO A 148 -26.08 24.58 -32.39
C PRO A 148 -26.56 26.05 -32.20
N GLY A 149 -25.90 26.97 -32.87
CA GLY A 149 -26.23 28.40 -32.79
C GLY A 149 -25.57 29.19 -31.66
N TYR A 150 -24.96 28.49 -30.68
CA TYR A 150 -24.26 29.13 -29.55
C TYR A 150 -22.74 29.11 -29.75
N VAL A 151 -22.26 29.55 -30.91
CA VAL A 151 -20.83 29.74 -31.20
C VAL A 151 -20.55 31.24 -31.16
N PHE A 152 -19.98 31.69 -30.05
CA PHE A 152 -19.73 33.13 -29.83
C PHE A 152 -18.41 33.59 -30.44
N ARG A 153 -17.39 32.70 -30.50
CA ARG A 153 -16.09 32.99 -31.10
C ARG A 153 -15.53 31.76 -31.75
N ARG A 154 -15.09 31.88 -33.02
CA ARG A 154 -14.59 30.77 -33.86
C ARG A 154 -13.06 30.63 -33.92
N ARG A 155 -12.33 31.59 -33.36
CA ARG A 155 -10.84 31.60 -33.35
C ARG A 155 -10.34 31.72 -31.90
N ASP A 156 -9.09 31.46 -31.69
CA ASP A 156 -8.44 31.34 -30.40
C ASP A 156 -8.70 32.52 -29.42
N PRO A 157 -9.21 32.23 -28.23
CA PRO A 157 -9.84 30.99 -27.83
C PRO A 157 -11.24 30.80 -28.44
N ILE A 158 -11.61 29.58 -28.79
CA ILE A 158 -12.97 29.25 -29.27
C ILE A 158 -13.93 29.33 -28.07
N ILE A 159 -15.07 30.01 -28.25
CA ILE A 159 -16.10 30.15 -27.21
C ILE A 159 -17.42 29.57 -27.75
N VAL A 160 -17.88 28.50 -27.10
CA VAL A 160 -19.11 27.81 -27.49
C VAL A 160 -19.98 27.52 -26.28
N GLY A 161 -21.30 27.55 -26.51
CA GLY A 161 -22.26 27.06 -25.55
C GLY A 161 -22.33 25.56 -25.57
N VAL A 162 -22.24 24.94 -24.39
CA VAL A 162 -22.27 23.48 -24.22
C VAL A 162 -23.33 23.08 -23.21
N ARG A 163 -23.90 21.92 -23.40
CA ARG A 163 -24.72 21.22 -22.41
C ARG A 163 -23.92 20.03 -21.87
N VAL A 164 -23.78 19.95 -20.56
CA VAL A 164 -23.21 18.74 -19.90
C VAL A 164 -24.30 17.68 -19.86
N ILE A 165 -24.04 16.52 -20.48
CA ILE A 165 -24.97 15.39 -20.52
C ILE A 165 -24.67 14.44 -19.36
N ALA A 166 -23.38 14.23 -19.06
CA ALA A 166 -22.95 13.36 -17.99
C ALA A 166 -21.56 13.81 -17.48
N GLY A 167 -21.31 13.60 -16.20
CA GLY A 167 -20.05 13.95 -15.56
C GLY A 167 -19.95 15.44 -15.18
N LYS A 168 -18.71 15.90 -14.90
CA LYS A 168 -18.42 17.29 -14.52
C LYS A 168 -17.36 17.88 -15.44
N LEU A 169 -17.68 18.94 -16.15
CA LEU A 169 -16.75 19.67 -17.00
C LEU A 169 -15.90 20.61 -16.15
N ARG A 170 -14.59 20.52 -16.27
CA ARG A 170 -13.63 21.40 -15.58
C ARG A 170 -12.68 22.05 -16.59
N SER A 171 -12.04 23.16 -16.18
CA SER A 171 -10.86 23.67 -16.90
C SER A 171 -9.74 22.62 -16.90
N GLY A 172 -8.96 22.54 -17.97
CA GLY A 172 -7.95 21.50 -18.15
C GLY A 172 -8.48 20.16 -18.69
N THR A 173 -9.80 20.03 -18.93
CA THR A 173 -10.38 18.80 -19.50
C THR A 173 -10.06 18.73 -20.99
N ARG A 174 -9.40 17.66 -21.44
CA ARG A 174 -9.19 17.40 -22.87
C ARG A 174 -10.46 16.85 -23.49
N LEU A 175 -10.80 17.38 -24.65
CA LEU A 175 -11.99 17.04 -25.40
C LEU A 175 -11.64 16.18 -26.61
N VAL A 176 -12.38 15.08 -26.78
CA VAL A 176 -12.27 14.18 -27.92
C VAL A 176 -13.64 13.97 -28.55
N THR A 177 -13.69 13.77 -29.86
CA THR A 177 -14.92 13.36 -30.55
C THR A 177 -15.28 11.93 -30.19
N ARG A 178 -16.50 11.47 -30.53
CA ARG A 178 -16.89 10.07 -30.40
C ARG A 178 -16.01 9.11 -31.24
N GLU A 179 -15.36 9.62 -32.25
CA GLU A 179 -14.44 8.90 -33.15
C GLU A 179 -13.00 8.88 -32.61
N GLY A 180 -12.77 9.46 -31.40
CA GLY A 180 -11.44 9.49 -30.75
C GLY A 180 -10.52 10.63 -31.24
N ARG A 181 -11.00 11.56 -32.08
CA ARG A 181 -10.20 12.70 -32.56
C ARG A 181 -10.13 13.77 -31.46
N GLU A 182 -8.94 14.19 -31.10
CA GLU A 182 -8.70 15.28 -30.15
C GLU A 182 -9.16 16.63 -30.77
N ILE A 183 -9.96 17.40 -29.98
CA ILE A 183 -10.49 18.72 -30.37
C ILE A 183 -9.66 19.82 -29.73
N GLY A 184 -9.24 19.63 -28.48
CA GLY A 184 -8.52 20.62 -27.70
C GLY A 184 -8.78 20.47 -26.20
N GLU A 185 -8.43 21.51 -25.44
CA GLU A 185 -8.54 21.57 -23.99
C GLU A 185 -9.47 22.69 -23.56
N VAL A 186 -10.27 22.43 -22.52
CA VAL A 186 -11.14 23.42 -21.91
C VAL A 186 -10.31 24.42 -21.11
N MET A 187 -10.19 25.63 -21.57
CA MET A 187 -9.46 26.69 -20.86
C MET A 187 -10.24 27.21 -19.67
N GLN A 188 -11.54 27.44 -19.82
CA GLN A 188 -12.40 28.04 -18.80
C GLN A 188 -13.83 27.61 -18.98
N VAL A 189 -14.55 27.43 -17.87
CA VAL A 189 -16.00 27.20 -17.85
C VAL A 189 -16.68 28.45 -17.26
N ARG A 190 -17.73 28.95 -17.93
CA ARG A 190 -18.53 30.12 -17.47
C ARG A 190 -20.01 29.80 -17.49
N HIS A 191 -20.73 30.35 -16.53
CA HIS A 191 -22.19 30.35 -16.51
C HIS A 191 -22.69 31.74 -16.07
N HIS A 192 -23.50 32.38 -16.88
CA HIS A 192 -23.98 33.77 -16.67
C HIS A 192 -22.85 34.73 -16.25
N ASP A 193 -21.78 34.79 -17.06
CA ASP A 193 -20.60 35.65 -16.86
C ASP A 193 -19.74 35.34 -15.60
N LYS A 194 -20.11 34.36 -14.80
CA LYS A 194 -19.30 33.89 -13.68
C LYS A 194 -18.43 32.71 -14.09
N VAL A 195 -17.17 32.80 -13.72
CA VAL A 195 -16.22 31.65 -13.87
C VAL A 195 -16.59 30.59 -12.85
N LEU A 196 -16.70 29.38 -13.32
CA LEU A 196 -16.98 28.20 -12.47
C LEU A 196 -15.78 27.29 -12.49
N ASP A 197 -15.51 26.66 -11.35
CA ASP A 197 -14.50 25.61 -11.25
C ASP A 197 -14.95 24.33 -11.98
N TYR A 198 -16.26 24.11 -12.07
CA TYR A 198 -16.88 23.01 -12.83
C TYR A 198 -18.31 23.32 -13.23
N ALA A 199 -18.79 22.66 -14.28
CA ALA A 199 -20.22 22.58 -14.68
C ALA A 199 -20.62 21.09 -14.74
N GLY A 200 -21.81 20.77 -14.23
CA GLY A 200 -22.39 19.43 -14.23
C GLY A 200 -23.90 19.47 -14.27
#